data_71fb7e37fa0c947c38ee5a406e3cd3bc
#
_entry.id   71fb7e37fa0c947c38ee5a406e3cd3bc
#
_cell.length_a   1.000
_cell.length_b   1.000
_cell.length_c   1.000
_cell.angle_alpha   90.00
_cell.angle_beta   90.00
_cell.angle_gamma   90.00
#
_symmetry.space_group_name_H-M   'P 1'
#
loop_
_entity.id
_entity.type
_entity.pdbx_description
1 polymer ?
#
loop_
_entity_poly.entity_id
_entity_poly.type
_entity_poly.pdbx_seq_one_letter_code
_entity_poly.pdbx_strand_id
1 'polypeptide(L)'
;NCGFTASFTAGRSVGYKARKLLEWIGVDPTDIERLNLESLKRKSLLDLTAERNTIKQKQLDFEETEIPTGVERIDENNKLHFHYVEYLKKRGIVFGYPFLVDKKRGPRDRIVVPYTYKHRIVGHTSRYLDSRTPKFINSQQPGYVFGYDLQKSDWTSAIVVEGIFDALSISGLACMHETISKDQAQLLKQLKRRIIVVPDQDRAGLSIIDAAVEHKFEVSIPEWPEDVKDVNDAVVRFGVAQTLQQIHQSAERSKIKIEMAKKRLMRTV
;
A
#
# COMPACT_ATOMS: atom_id res chain seq x y z
N ASN A 1 -58.50 -16.81 -6.91
CA ASN A 1 -57.22 -16.09 -6.55
C ASN A 1 -56.69 -16.71 -5.27
N CYS A 2 -55.68 -17.59 -5.38
CA CYS A 2 -55.09 -18.29 -4.22
C CYS A 2 -54.07 -17.43 -3.44
N GLY A 3 -53.82 -16.19 -3.85
CA GLY A 3 -52.89 -15.27 -3.18
C GLY A 3 -51.42 -15.71 -3.19
N PHE A 4 -51.08 -16.77 -3.95
CA PHE A 4 -49.69 -17.26 -4.02
C PHE A 4 -48.90 -16.44 -5.04
N THR A 5 -47.83 -15.81 -4.56
CA THR A 5 -46.89 -15.07 -5.41
C THR A 5 -45.49 -15.63 -5.22
N ALA A 6 -44.81 -15.88 -6.32
CA ALA A 6 -43.39 -16.28 -6.32
C ALA A 6 -42.61 -15.33 -7.22
N SER A 7 -41.43 -14.94 -6.79
CA SER A 7 -40.51 -14.13 -7.57
C SER A 7 -39.20 -14.87 -7.73
N PHE A 8 -38.58 -14.73 -8.89
CA PHE A 8 -37.23 -15.20 -9.19
C PHE A 8 -36.37 -14.03 -9.64
N THR A 9 -35.21 -13.93 -9.08
CA THR A 9 -34.21 -12.91 -9.46
C THR A 9 -32.96 -13.64 -9.94
N ALA A 10 -32.53 -13.38 -11.16
CA ALA A 10 -31.30 -13.93 -11.70
C ALA A 10 -30.10 -13.55 -10.78
N GLY A 11 -29.25 -14.52 -10.51
CA GLY A 11 -28.11 -14.32 -9.58
C GLY A 11 -28.43 -14.62 -8.11
N ARG A 12 -29.64 -15.06 -7.77
CA ARG A 12 -29.97 -15.56 -6.43
C ARG A 12 -30.41 -17.02 -6.50
N SER A 13 -30.31 -17.73 -5.39
CA SER A 13 -30.86 -19.09 -5.28
C SER A 13 -32.33 -19.08 -5.52
N VAL A 14 -32.85 -20.16 -6.12
CA VAL A 14 -34.29 -20.37 -6.30
C VAL A 14 -34.94 -20.46 -4.92
N GLY A 15 -35.66 -19.42 -4.53
CA GLY A 15 -36.31 -19.33 -3.23
C GLY A 15 -37.42 -20.39 -3.04
N TYR A 16 -37.75 -20.69 -1.77
CA TYR A 16 -38.73 -21.73 -1.40
C TYR A 16 -40.05 -21.64 -2.20
N LYS A 17 -40.66 -20.45 -2.31
CA LYS A 17 -41.92 -20.27 -3.05
C LYS A 17 -41.78 -20.52 -4.54
N ALA A 18 -40.67 -20.12 -5.16
CA ALA A 18 -40.39 -20.39 -6.56
C ALA A 18 -40.17 -21.90 -6.80
N ARG A 19 -39.42 -22.56 -5.91
CA ARG A 19 -39.23 -24.02 -5.95
C ARG A 19 -40.56 -24.77 -5.85
N LYS A 20 -41.41 -24.44 -4.88
CA LYS A 20 -42.74 -24.99 -4.73
C LYS A 20 -43.64 -24.81 -5.99
N LEU A 21 -43.58 -23.64 -6.61
CA LEU A 21 -44.32 -23.38 -7.85
C LEU A 21 -43.84 -24.29 -8.98
N LEU A 22 -42.52 -24.43 -9.14
CA LEU A 22 -41.92 -25.28 -10.18
C LEU A 22 -42.31 -26.77 -9.96
N GLU A 23 -42.29 -27.24 -8.74
CA GLU A 23 -42.74 -28.59 -8.37
C GLU A 23 -44.24 -28.79 -8.70
N TRP A 24 -45.12 -27.82 -8.40
CA TRP A 24 -46.56 -27.91 -8.70
C TRP A 24 -46.88 -27.95 -10.18
N ILE A 25 -46.06 -27.31 -11.02
CA ILE A 25 -46.24 -27.37 -12.48
C ILE A 25 -45.48 -28.54 -13.12
N GLY A 26 -44.93 -29.46 -12.29
CA GLY A 26 -44.34 -30.71 -12.75
C GLY A 26 -42.90 -30.63 -13.25
N VAL A 27 -42.14 -29.61 -12.85
CA VAL A 27 -40.71 -29.53 -13.16
C VAL A 27 -39.94 -30.52 -12.30
N ASP A 28 -39.07 -31.31 -12.94
CA ASP A 28 -38.24 -32.30 -12.24
C ASP A 28 -37.31 -31.64 -11.20
N PRO A 29 -37.20 -32.22 -9.99
CA PRO A 29 -36.30 -31.67 -8.95
C PRO A 29 -34.88 -31.50 -9.41
N THR A 30 -34.36 -32.33 -10.31
CA THR A 30 -32.99 -32.21 -10.84
C THR A 30 -32.82 -30.99 -11.72
N ASP A 31 -33.88 -30.63 -12.51
CA ASP A 31 -33.89 -29.41 -13.31
C ASP A 31 -34.02 -28.15 -12.46
N ILE A 32 -34.71 -28.21 -11.32
CA ILE A 32 -34.78 -27.11 -10.35
C ILE A 32 -33.40 -26.88 -9.72
N GLU A 33 -32.67 -27.94 -9.37
CA GLU A 33 -31.27 -27.80 -8.86
C GLU A 33 -30.32 -27.28 -9.92
N ARG A 34 -30.48 -27.71 -11.19
CA ARG A 34 -29.72 -27.21 -12.32
C ARG A 34 -29.93 -25.71 -12.52
N LEU A 35 -31.19 -25.26 -12.50
CA LEU A 35 -31.56 -23.83 -12.55
C LEU A 35 -30.94 -23.03 -11.39
N ASN A 36 -30.92 -23.60 -10.20
CA ASN A 36 -30.31 -22.99 -9.02
C ASN A 36 -28.80 -22.80 -9.22
N LEU A 37 -28.11 -23.85 -9.69
CA LEU A 37 -26.66 -23.78 -9.99
C LEU A 37 -26.31 -22.79 -11.10
N GLU A 38 -27.13 -22.76 -12.18
CA GLU A 38 -26.96 -21.83 -13.29
C GLU A 38 -27.17 -20.37 -12.84
N SER A 39 -28.17 -20.12 -11.99
CA SER A 39 -28.43 -18.80 -11.43
C SER A 39 -27.27 -18.31 -10.56
N LEU A 40 -26.68 -19.18 -9.71
CA LEU A 40 -25.51 -18.86 -8.88
C LEU A 40 -24.26 -18.63 -9.72
N LYS A 41 -24.04 -19.40 -10.80
CA LYS A 41 -22.96 -19.16 -11.76
C LYS A 41 -23.11 -17.80 -12.45
N ARG A 42 -24.34 -17.42 -12.87
CA ARG A 42 -24.59 -16.09 -13.43
C ARG A 42 -24.32 -14.96 -12.45
N LYS A 43 -24.54 -15.16 -11.16
CA LYS A 43 -24.17 -14.18 -10.12
C LYS A 43 -22.67 -13.93 -10.10
N SER A 44 -21.86 -14.99 -10.06
CA SER A 44 -20.40 -14.85 -10.06
C SER A 44 -19.88 -14.15 -11.34
N LEU A 45 -20.50 -14.39 -12.48
CA LEU A 45 -20.18 -13.71 -13.75
C LEU A 45 -20.66 -12.25 -13.76
N LEU A 46 -21.83 -11.95 -13.19
CA LEU A 46 -22.37 -10.59 -13.08
C LEU A 46 -21.58 -9.79 -12.05
N ASP A 47 -21.16 -10.39 -10.93
CA ASP A 47 -20.30 -9.75 -9.94
C ASP A 47 -18.91 -9.45 -10.54
N LEU A 48 -18.35 -10.36 -11.34
CA LEU A 48 -17.09 -10.13 -12.08
C LEU A 48 -17.23 -9.07 -13.17
N THR A 49 -18.38 -8.98 -13.85
CA THR A 49 -18.64 -7.94 -14.85
C THR A 49 -19.03 -6.61 -14.22
N ALA A 50 -19.74 -6.61 -13.09
CA ALA A 50 -20.04 -5.41 -12.30
C ALA A 50 -18.75 -4.84 -11.68
N GLU A 51 -17.88 -5.69 -11.14
CA GLU A 51 -16.53 -5.27 -10.70
C GLU A 51 -15.71 -4.71 -11.85
N ARG A 52 -15.82 -5.24 -13.08
CA ARG A 52 -15.16 -4.67 -14.27
C ARG A 52 -15.80 -3.35 -14.73
N ASN A 53 -17.11 -3.17 -14.60
CA ASN A 53 -17.84 -1.98 -15.07
C ASN A 53 -17.91 -0.85 -14.02
N THR A 54 -17.77 -1.15 -12.73
CA THR A 54 -17.68 -0.13 -11.68
C THR A 54 -16.28 0.47 -11.54
N ILE A 55 -15.28 -0.13 -12.17
CA ILE A 55 -13.95 0.45 -12.28
C ILE A 55 -13.86 1.26 -13.61
N LYS A 56 -14.68 2.28 -13.79
CA LYS A 56 -14.12 3.53 -14.32
C LYS A 56 -13.18 4.01 -13.20
N GLN A 57 -11.97 3.49 -13.22
CA GLN A 57 -10.91 3.92 -12.29
C GLN A 57 -10.83 5.43 -12.43
N LYS A 58 -11.28 6.14 -11.39
CA LYS A 58 -10.98 7.56 -11.27
C LYS A 58 -9.47 7.63 -11.41
N GLN A 59 -9.02 8.13 -12.56
CA GLN A 59 -7.60 8.25 -12.81
C GLN A 59 -7.12 9.27 -11.80
N LEU A 60 -6.45 8.80 -10.74
CA LEU A 60 -5.86 9.68 -9.76
C LEU A 60 -4.78 10.48 -10.48
N ASP A 61 -4.88 11.76 -10.44
CA ASP A 61 -3.87 12.71 -10.87
C ASP A 61 -3.62 13.71 -9.74
N PHE A 62 -2.43 14.26 -9.70
CA PHE A 62 -2.00 15.18 -8.66
C PHE A 62 -1.59 16.49 -9.31
N GLU A 63 -1.93 17.59 -8.66
CA GLU A 63 -1.56 18.92 -9.10
C GLU A 63 -0.05 19.11 -8.95
N GLU A 64 0.55 19.77 -9.93
CA GLU A 64 1.95 20.17 -9.84
C GLU A 64 2.12 21.25 -8.77
N THR A 65 3.13 21.11 -7.94
CA THR A 65 3.43 22.05 -6.85
C THR A 65 4.86 22.54 -6.95
N GLU A 66 5.10 23.73 -6.43
CA GLU A 66 6.45 24.27 -6.34
C GLU A 66 7.18 23.73 -5.12
N ILE A 67 8.47 23.52 -5.26
CA ILE A 67 9.38 23.27 -4.15
C ILE A 67 9.61 24.59 -3.41
N PRO A 68 9.81 24.58 -2.08
CA PRO A 68 10.17 25.79 -1.33
C PRO A 68 11.34 26.54 -1.96
N THR A 69 11.20 27.86 -2.10
CA THR A 69 12.27 28.70 -2.66
C THR A 69 13.53 28.68 -1.78
N GLY A 70 14.69 28.74 -2.40
CA GLY A 70 15.96 28.82 -1.67
C GLY A 70 16.59 27.48 -1.31
N VAL A 71 16.04 26.36 -1.82
CA VAL A 71 16.67 25.05 -1.69
C VAL A 71 17.62 24.75 -2.86
N GLU A 72 18.59 23.87 -2.62
CA GLU A 72 19.48 23.33 -3.64
C GLU A 72 19.64 21.82 -3.48
N ARG A 73 20.06 21.16 -4.55
CA ARG A 73 20.32 19.72 -4.52
C ARG A 73 21.52 19.41 -3.62
N ILE A 74 21.41 18.33 -2.84
CA ILE A 74 22.55 17.83 -2.08
C ILE A 74 23.66 17.40 -3.06
N ASP A 75 24.84 17.96 -2.88
CA ASP A 75 26.04 17.60 -3.62
C ASP A 75 27.03 16.92 -2.67
N GLU A 76 27.45 15.71 -2.99
CA GLU A 76 28.39 14.91 -2.19
C GLU A 76 29.80 15.54 -2.09
N ASN A 77 30.16 16.37 -3.08
CA ASN A 77 31.44 17.05 -3.12
C ASN A 77 31.43 18.39 -2.36
N ASN A 78 30.25 18.88 -1.98
CA ASN A 78 30.11 20.10 -1.21
C ASN A 78 30.32 19.82 0.30
N LYS A 79 31.38 20.34 0.87
CA LYS A 79 31.69 20.18 2.30
C LYS A 79 30.59 20.65 3.25
N LEU A 80 29.78 21.62 2.83
CA LEU A 80 28.61 22.10 3.60
C LEU A 80 27.47 21.06 3.65
N HIS A 81 27.44 20.14 2.71
CA HIS A 81 26.43 19.08 2.64
C HIS A 81 26.87 17.77 3.31
N PHE A 82 28.10 17.68 3.80
CA PHE A 82 28.71 16.46 4.30
C PHE A 82 27.85 15.76 5.38
N HIS A 83 27.28 16.49 6.32
CA HIS A 83 26.44 15.93 7.39
C HIS A 83 25.12 15.35 6.87
N TYR A 84 24.52 15.89 5.79
CA TYR A 84 23.36 15.33 5.13
C TYR A 84 23.72 14.04 4.39
N VAL A 85 24.85 14.05 3.71
CA VAL A 85 25.40 12.88 3.01
C VAL A 85 25.68 11.75 4.00
N GLU A 86 26.33 12.04 5.13
CA GLU A 86 26.55 11.05 6.19
C GLU A 86 25.25 10.50 6.77
N TYR A 87 24.26 11.36 7.00
CA TYR A 87 22.96 10.94 7.50
C TYR A 87 22.29 9.95 6.55
N LEU A 88 22.27 10.23 5.25
CA LEU A 88 21.70 9.36 4.24
C LEU A 88 22.48 8.04 4.12
N LYS A 89 23.81 8.10 4.14
CA LYS A 89 24.69 6.91 4.13
C LYS A 89 24.45 6.01 5.34
N LYS A 90 24.35 6.58 6.54
CA LYS A 90 24.04 5.82 7.77
C LYS A 90 22.68 5.12 7.72
N ARG A 91 21.75 5.62 6.91
CA ARG A 91 20.45 4.99 6.66
C ARG A 91 20.47 4.02 5.48
N GLY A 92 21.63 3.71 4.91
CA GLY A 92 21.71 2.81 3.75
C GLY A 92 21.02 3.36 2.50
N ILE A 93 20.74 4.67 2.44
CA ILE A 93 20.08 5.29 1.29
C ILE A 93 21.14 5.61 0.25
N VAL A 94 21.03 4.94 -0.90
CA VAL A 94 21.94 5.13 -2.02
C VAL A 94 21.59 6.43 -2.76
N PHE A 95 22.61 7.22 -3.13
CA PHE A 95 22.43 8.45 -3.87
C PHE A 95 21.85 8.19 -5.26
N GLY A 96 20.66 8.69 -5.51
CA GLY A 96 19.91 8.56 -6.76
C GLY A 96 18.63 9.38 -6.72
N TYR A 97 18.15 9.66 -5.51
CA TYR A 97 16.99 10.52 -5.31
C TYR A 97 17.41 12.00 -5.19
N PRO A 98 16.65 12.96 -5.73
CA PRO A 98 16.99 14.39 -5.71
C PRO A 98 16.68 15.03 -4.34
N PHE A 99 17.47 14.71 -3.32
CA PHE A 99 17.38 15.38 -2.03
C PHE A 99 17.80 16.83 -2.13
N LEU A 100 17.10 17.70 -1.43
CA LEU A 100 17.37 19.13 -1.40
C LEU A 100 17.63 19.62 0.03
N VAL A 101 18.35 20.72 0.14
CA VAL A 101 18.64 21.41 1.39
C VAL A 101 18.49 22.91 1.22
N ASP A 102 18.18 23.64 2.29
CA ASP A 102 18.05 25.09 2.25
C ASP A 102 19.45 25.75 2.15
N LYS A 103 19.63 26.61 1.14
CA LYS A 103 20.88 27.35 0.91
C LYS A 103 21.24 28.34 2.02
N LYS A 104 20.24 28.90 2.71
CA LYS A 104 20.38 30.04 3.60
C LYS A 104 20.66 29.69 5.05
N ARG A 105 20.44 28.43 5.40
CA ARG A 105 20.40 28.03 6.81
C ARG A 105 21.42 26.96 7.10
N GLY A 106 22.61 27.13 7.27
CA GLY A 106 23.71 26.23 7.64
C GLY A 106 23.38 24.79 8.16
N PRO A 107 24.33 24.07 8.75
CA PRO A 107 24.27 22.60 8.95
C PRO A 107 23.16 22.05 9.88
N ARG A 108 22.18 22.85 10.26
CA ARG A 108 21.10 22.45 11.19
C ARG A 108 19.72 22.36 10.53
N ASP A 109 19.67 22.33 9.20
CA ASP A 109 18.40 22.43 8.51
C ASP A 109 17.84 21.10 8.03
N ARG A 110 16.66 21.18 7.43
CA ARG A 110 15.91 20.02 7.01
C ARG A 110 16.44 19.48 5.69
N ILE A 111 16.45 18.15 5.54
CA ILE A 111 16.45 17.53 4.24
C ILE A 111 15.04 17.68 3.66
N VAL A 112 14.95 18.19 2.43
CA VAL A 112 13.70 18.26 1.67
C VAL A 112 13.68 17.11 0.66
N VAL A 113 12.61 16.32 0.69
CA VAL A 113 12.38 15.18 -0.19
C VAL A 113 11.21 15.52 -1.10
N PRO A 114 11.43 15.82 -2.39
CA PRO A 114 10.36 16.07 -3.33
C PRO A 114 9.46 14.83 -3.51
N TYR A 115 8.17 15.04 -3.72
CA TYR A 115 7.24 14.00 -4.13
C TYR A 115 7.03 14.10 -5.63
N THR A 116 7.24 13.01 -6.33
CA THR A 116 7.09 12.97 -7.78
C THR A 116 5.97 12.02 -8.20
N TYR A 117 5.23 12.41 -9.23
CA TYR A 117 4.25 11.58 -9.89
C TYR A 117 4.22 11.92 -11.39
N LYS A 118 4.46 10.92 -12.24
CA LYS A 118 4.61 11.10 -13.68
C LYS A 118 5.64 12.19 -14.02
N HIS A 119 6.76 12.17 -13.32
CA HIS A 119 7.90 13.09 -13.44
C HIS A 119 7.59 14.57 -13.13
N ARG A 120 6.42 14.86 -12.53
CA ARG A 120 6.07 16.19 -12.00
C ARG A 120 6.25 16.20 -10.49
N ILE A 121 6.60 17.35 -9.94
CA ILE A 121 6.64 17.53 -8.48
C ILE A 121 5.21 17.80 -8.01
N VAL A 122 4.73 16.99 -7.07
CA VAL A 122 3.34 17.04 -6.57
C VAL A 122 3.26 17.28 -5.05
N GLY A 123 4.39 17.59 -4.44
CA GLY A 123 4.52 17.87 -3.01
C GLY A 123 5.95 17.67 -2.53
N HIS A 124 6.11 17.74 -1.22
CA HIS A 124 7.40 17.47 -0.58
C HIS A 124 7.21 17.14 0.90
N THR A 125 8.22 16.51 1.48
CA THR A 125 8.42 16.55 2.94
C THR A 125 9.74 17.22 3.25
N SER A 126 9.82 17.80 4.44
CA SER A 126 11.08 18.27 5.00
C SER A 126 11.29 17.68 6.40
N ARG A 127 12.50 17.15 6.64
CA ARG A 127 12.84 16.46 7.88
C ARG A 127 14.03 17.09 8.54
N TYR A 128 13.96 17.35 9.86
CA TYR A 128 15.14 17.62 10.67
C TYR A 128 15.99 16.36 10.84
N LEU A 129 17.31 16.54 10.85
CA LEU A 129 18.26 15.45 11.10
C LEU A 129 18.44 15.13 12.59
N ASP A 130 18.07 16.06 13.43
CA ASP A 130 18.15 15.98 14.89
C ASP A 130 16.78 15.77 15.55
N SER A 131 16.71 15.97 16.87
CA SER A 131 15.50 15.77 17.68
C SER A 131 14.51 16.93 17.68
N ARG A 132 14.72 17.99 16.89
CA ARG A 132 13.80 19.12 16.81
C ARG A 132 12.43 18.73 16.31
N THR A 133 11.41 19.40 16.82
CA THR A 133 9.99 19.17 16.44
C THR A 133 9.41 20.40 15.72
N PRO A 134 8.45 20.17 14.80
CA PRO A 134 8.00 18.89 14.30
C PRO A 134 9.11 18.22 13.45
N LYS A 135 9.30 16.91 13.68
CA LYS A 135 10.35 16.14 12.98
C LYS A 135 10.17 16.19 11.45
N PHE A 136 8.93 16.11 11.00
CA PHE A 136 8.54 16.22 9.59
C PHE A 136 7.57 17.39 9.37
N ILE A 137 7.67 18.02 8.21
CA ILE A 137 6.66 18.92 7.66
C ILE A 137 6.32 18.38 6.28
N ASN A 138 5.05 17.98 6.08
CA ASN A 138 4.59 17.35 4.85
C ASN A 138 3.67 18.29 4.07
N SER A 139 3.89 18.39 2.78
CA SER A 139 2.97 18.94 1.79
C SER A 139 2.57 17.79 0.87
N GLN A 140 1.53 17.05 1.26
CA GLN A 140 1.07 15.85 0.58
C GLN A 140 -0.35 16.02 0.10
N GLN A 141 -0.60 15.67 -1.15
CA GLN A 141 -1.96 15.63 -1.69
C GLN A 141 -2.68 14.32 -1.28
N PRO A 142 -4.01 14.37 -1.07
CA PRO A 142 -4.79 13.20 -0.71
C PRO A 142 -4.63 12.06 -1.73
N GLY A 143 -4.44 10.85 -1.24
CA GLY A 143 -4.29 9.66 -2.08
C GLY A 143 -2.90 9.46 -2.70
N TYR A 144 -1.96 10.38 -2.50
CA TYR A 144 -0.60 10.23 -3.00
C TYR A 144 0.14 9.11 -2.26
N VAL A 145 0.94 8.35 -3.02
CA VAL A 145 1.86 7.34 -2.52
C VAL A 145 3.27 7.70 -2.98
N PHE A 146 4.20 7.84 -2.04
CA PHE A 146 5.58 8.15 -2.35
C PHE A 146 6.27 6.99 -3.08
N GLY A 147 7.20 7.32 -3.97
CA GLY A 147 8.02 6.32 -4.67
C GLY A 147 7.36 5.69 -5.90
N TYR A 148 6.20 6.20 -6.34
CA TYR A 148 5.47 5.65 -7.50
C TYR A 148 6.32 5.70 -8.78
N ASP A 149 7.03 6.80 -9.03
CA ASP A 149 7.92 6.97 -10.19
C ASP A 149 9.24 6.18 -10.08
N LEU A 150 9.55 5.62 -8.90
CA LEU A 150 10.71 4.75 -8.70
C LEU A 150 10.43 3.29 -9.12
N GLN A 151 9.15 2.97 -9.37
CA GLN A 151 8.74 1.60 -9.68
C GLN A 151 9.06 1.25 -11.12
N LYS A 152 9.88 0.23 -11.34
CA LYS A 152 10.19 -0.28 -12.68
C LYS A 152 9.07 -1.20 -13.17
N SER A 153 8.78 -1.14 -14.47
CA SER A 153 7.67 -1.89 -15.08
C SER A 153 7.87 -3.41 -15.07
N ASP A 154 9.11 -3.88 -15.04
CA ASP A 154 9.50 -5.30 -15.04
C ASP A 154 9.46 -5.95 -13.65
N TRP A 155 9.27 -5.18 -12.58
CA TRP A 155 9.15 -5.73 -11.24
C TRP A 155 7.82 -6.46 -11.04
N THR A 156 7.88 -7.64 -10.46
CA THR A 156 6.70 -8.52 -10.22
C THR A 156 5.94 -8.17 -8.94
N SER A 157 6.57 -7.43 -8.04
CA SER A 157 5.99 -6.99 -6.78
C SER A 157 6.35 -5.52 -6.49
N ALA A 158 5.56 -4.90 -5.65
CA ALA A 158 5.82 -3.59 -5.07
C ALA A 158 5.68 -3.67 -3.56
N ILE A 159 6.66 -3.16 -2.83
CA ILE A 159 6.70 -3.17 -1.37
C ILE A 159 6.24 -1.82 -0.88
N VAL A 160 5.26 -1.81 0.03
CA VAL A 160 4.67 -0.62 0.63
C VAL A 160 5.02 -0.59 2.11
N VAL A 161 5.56 0.51 2.56
CA VAL A 161 5.96 0.79 3.94
C VAL A 161 5.27 2.06 4.45
N GLU A 162 5.47 2.40 5.72
CA GLU A 162 4.91 3.63 6.29
C GLU A 162 5.77 4.85 5.95
N GLY A 163 7.08 4.74 6.12
CA GLY A 163 8.02 5.84 6.05
C GLY A 163 8.70 6.03 4.70
N ILE A 164 9.00 7.29 4.34
CA ILE A 164 9.69 7.64 3.09
C ILE A 164 11.13 7.09 3.07
N PHE A 165 11.82 7.14 4.22
CA PHE A 165 13.21 6.68 4.29
C PHE A 165 13.30 5.16 4.19
N ASP A 166 12.28 4.44 4.69
CA ASP A 166 12.14 3.00 4.50
C ASP A 166 11.95 2.68 3.03
N ALA A 167 11.02 3.38 2.38
CA ALA A 167 10.78 3.22 0.94
C ALA A 167 12.04 3.50 0.11
N LEU A 168 12.78 4.57 0.42
CA LEU A 168 14.01 4.93 -0.30
C LEU A 168 15.12 3.89 -0.13
N SER A 169 15.19 3.23 1.02
CA SER A 169 16.23 2.22 1.29
C SER A 169 16.10 0.96 0.45
N ILE A 170 14.88 0.67 -0.04
CA ILE A 170 14.58 -0.53 -0.85
C ILE A 170 13.98 -0.22 -2.23
N SER A 171 13.95 1.06 -2.65
CA SER A 171 13.21 1.53 -3.82
C SER A 171 11.72 1.13 -3.79
N GLY A 172 11.13 1.12 -2.59
CA GLY A 172 9.74 0.80 -2.32
C GLY A 172 8.79 1.99 -2.46
N LEU A 173 7.61 1.82 -1.90
CA LEU A 173 6.52 2.81 -1.84
C LEU A 173 6.24 3.18 -0.38
N ALA A 174 5.85 4.43 -0.10
CA ALA A 174 5.39 4.80 1.23
C ALA A 174 3.99 5.42 1.20
N CYS A 175 3.12 4.98 2.12
CA CYS A 175 1.81 5.60 2.31
C CYS A 175 1.87 6.85 3.20
N MET A 176 2.92 7.03 3.98
CA MET A 176 3.22 8.17 4.87
C MET A 176 2.18 8.40 5.98
N HIS A 177 1.40 7.37 6.27
CA HIS A 177 0.38 7.33 7.33
C HIS A 177 0.33 5.92 7.91
N GLU A 178 -0.22 5.81 9.11
CA GLU A 178 -0.45 4.53 9.82
C GLU A 178 -1.51 3.64 9.14
N THR A 179 -2.07 4.07 8.01
CA THR A 179 -3.10 3.33 7.27
C THR A 179 -3.00 3.61 5.77
N ILE A 180 -3.69 2.80 4.96
CA ILE A 180 -3.78 2.97 3.51
C ILE A 180 -5.19 3.44 3.16
N SER A 181 -5.31 4.66 2.63
CA SER A 181 -6.59 5.20 2.19
C SER A 181 -7.12 4.47 0.94
N LYS A 182 -8.42 4.61 0.67
CA LYS A 182 -9.05 4.03 -0.54
C LYS A 182 -8.39 4.52 -1.82
N ASP A 183 -8.06 5.80 -1.89
CA ASP A 183 -7.40 6.40 -3.06
C ASP A 183 -5.96 5.88 -3.20
N GLN A 184 -5.20 5.77 -2.11
CA GLN A 184 -3.87 5.14 -2.13
C GLN A 184 -3.95 3.67 -2.57
N ALA A 185 -4.90 2.90 -2.04
CA ALA A 185 -5.10 1.52 -2.45
C ALA A 185 -5.46 1.41 -3.95
N GLN A 186 -6.27 2.34 -4.47
CA GLN A 186 -6.58 2.40 -5.89
C GLN A 186 -5.33 2.70 -6.73
N LEU A 187 -4.50 3.65 -6.30
CA LEU A 187 -3.24 3.98 -6.96
C LEU A 187 -2.29 2.78 -6.99
N LEU A 188 -2.13 2.08 -5.86
CA LEU A 188 -1.31 0.88 -5.75
C LEU A 188 -1.78 -0.24 -6.68
N LYS A 189 -3.10 -0.46 -6.80
CA LYS A 189 -3.69 -1.46 -7.71
C LYS A 189 -3.42 -1.15 -9.19
N GLN A 190 -3.19 0.11 -9.56
CA GLN A 190 -2.83 0.48 -10.94
C GLN A 190 -1.47 -0.07 -11.37
N LEU A 191 -0.58 -0.41 -10.44
CA LEU A 191 0.70 -1.07 -10.73
C LEU A 191 0.52 -2.49 -11.32
N LYS A 192 -0.66 -3.11 -11.17
CA LYS A 192 -1.02 -4.44 -11.71
C LYS A 192 -0.03 -5.55 -11.33
N ARG A 193 0.51 -5.51 -10.12
CA ARG A 193 1.47 -6.48 -9.58
C ARG A 193 1.14 -6.81 -8.13
N ARG A 194 1.87 -7.75 -7.55
CA ARG A 194 1.74 -8.07 -6.13
C ARG A 194 2.09 -6.83 -5.29
N ILE A 195 1.20 -6.47 -4.38
CA ILE A 195 1.44 -5.41 -3.38
C ILE A 195 1.71 -6.10 -2.05
N ILE A 196 2.88 -5.86 -1.47
CA ILE A 196 3.32 -6.41 -0.19
C ILE A 196 3.47 -5.25 0.78
N VAL A 197 2.65 -5.22 1.82
CA VAL A 197 2.70 -4.20 2.87
C VAL A 197 3.57 -4.71 4.01
N VAL A 198 4.55 -3.91 4.40
CA VAL A 198 5.47 -4.20 5.52
C VAL A 198 5.21 -3.15 6.60
N PRO A 199 4.55 -3.50 7.71
CA PRO A 199 4.30 -2.58 8.81
C PRO A 199 5.59 -2.30 9.59
N ASP A 200 5.67 -1.14 10.22
CA ASP A 200 6.63 -0.91 11.27
C ASP A 200 6.34 -1.86 12.44
N GLN A 201 7.37 -2.39 13.09
CA GLN A 201 7.21 -3.38 14.16
C GLN A 201 6.99 -2.69 15.50
N ASP A 202 5.92 -1.88 15.55
CA ASP A 202 5.44 -1.20 16.72
C ASP A 202 3.90 -1.17 16.77
N ARG A 203 3.31 -0.49 17.76
CA ARG A 203 1.85 -0.40 17.91
C ARG A 203 1.17 0.37 16.79
N ALA A 204 1.84 1.37 16.21
CA ALA A 204 1.28 2.18 15.11
C ALA A 204 1.12 1.33 13.85
N GLY A 205 2.11 0.48 13.54
CA GLY A 205 2.10 -0.41 12.38
C GLY A 205 0.99 -1.47 12.37
N LEU A 206 0.27 -1.68 13.50
CA LEU A 206 -0.89 -2.60 13.50
C LEU A 206 -2.05 -2.11 12.63
N SER A 207 -2.21 -0.80 12.48
CA SER A 207 -3.31 -0.20 11.72
C SER A 207 -3.16 -0.43 10.21
N ILE A 208 -1.93 -0.38 9.69
CA ILE A 208 -1.68 -0.58 8.26
C ILE A 208 -1.92 -2.04 7.85
N ILE A 209 -1.75 -3.00 8.77
CA ILE A 209 -2.06 -4.43 8.55
C ILE A 209 -3.54 -4.60 8.24
N ASP A 210 -4.43 -3.98 9.04
CA ASP A 210 -5.87 -4.08 8.85
C ASP A 210 -6.30 -3.49 7.51
N ALA A 211 -5.74 -2.32 7.14
CA ALA A 211 -5.97 -1.70 5.86
C ALA A 211 -5.47 -2.58 4.68
N ALA A 212 -4.31 -3.20 4.82
CA ALA A 212 -3.77 -4.11 3.81
C ALA A 212 -4.70 -5.31 3.58
N VAL A 213 -5.22 -5.91 4.65
CA VAL A 213 -6.18 -7.02 4.59
C VAL A 213 -7.49 -6.58 3.94
N GLU A 214 -8.03 -5.40 4.30
CA GLU A 214 -9.25 -4.83 3.69
C GLU A 214 -9.08 -4.65 2.18
N HIS A 215 -7.92 -4.16 1.75
CA HIS A 215 -7.63 -3.91 0.33
C HIS A 215 -7.14 -5.15 -0.43
N LYS A 216 -7.06 -6.33 0.24
CA LYS A 216 -6.59 -7.61 -0.32
C LYS A 216 -5.13 -7.58 -0.78
N PHE A 217 -4.29 -6.81 -0.10
CA PHE A 217 -2.85 -6.83 -0.28
C PHE A 217 -2.20 -7.94 0.55
N GLU A 218 -1.00 -8.33 0.19
CA GLU A 218 -0.18 -9.22 1.01
C GLU A 218 0.41 -8.42 2.17
N VAL A 219 0.61 -9.08 3.30
CA VAL A 219 1.27 -8.50 4.48
C VAL A 219 2.52 -9.31 4.77
N SER A 220 3.63 -8.62 4.96
CA SER A 220 4.89 -9.24 5.38
C SER A 220 5.27 -8.71 6.75
N ILE A 221 5.43 -9.62 7.71
CA ILE A 221 5.91 -9.35 9.07
C ILE A 221 7.13 -10.26 9.28
N PRO A 222 8.32 -9.86 8.81
CA PRO A 222 9.53 -10.65 9.01
C PRO A 222 9.85 -10.78 10.49
N GLU A 223 10.44 -11.90 10.89
CA GLU A 223 10.90 -12.11 12.27
C GLU A 223 12.27 -11.45 12.46
N TRP A 224 12.25 -10.12 12.61
CA TRP A 224 13.45 -9.35 12.89
C TRP A 224 13.78 -9.34 14.38
N PRO A 225 15.06 -9.14 14.77
CA PRO A 225 15.44 -8.88 16.15
C PRO A 225 14.77 -7.62 16.71
N GLU A 226 14.61 -7.56 18.04
CA GLU A 226 13.91 -6.47 18.74
C GLU A 226 14.47 -5.05 18.47
N ASP A 227 15.74 -4.95 18.10
CA ASP A 227 16.41 -3.69 17.74
C ASP A 227 16.16 -3.26 16.28
N VAL A 228 15.45 -4.06 15.47
CA VAL A 228 15.09 -3.78 14.07
C VAL A 228 13.58 -3.54 14.00
N LYS A 229 13.17 -2.29 13.93
CA LYS A 229 11.76 -1.89 14.02
C LYS A 229 11.10 -1.60 12.68
N ASP A 230 11.88 -1.23 11.70
CA ASP A 230 11.41 -0.82 10.39
C ASP A 230 12.29 -1.39 9.27
N VAL A 231 11.87 -1.18 8.02
CA VAL A 231 12.61 -1.65 6.85
C VAL A 231 13.97 -0.98 6.73
N ASN A 232 14.10 0.28 7.12
CA ASN A 232 15.38 0.98 7.06
C ASN A 232 16.38 0.41 8.07
N ASP A 233 15.95 0.12 9.30
CA ASP A 233 16.78 -0.57 10.29
C ASP A 233 17.24 -1.94 9.77
N ALA A 234 16.34 -2.70 9.11
CA ALA A 234 16.68 -3.99 8.51
C ALA A 234 17.72 -3.84 7.39
N VAL A 235 17.59 -2.83 6.54
CA VAL A 235 18.57 -2.54 5.47
C VAL A 235 19.92 -2.17 6.05
N VAL A 236 19.97 -1.35 7.07
CA VAL A 236 21.22 -0.97 7.75
C VAL A 236 21.91 -2.18 8.36
N ARG A 237 21.13 -3.11 8.93
CA ARG A 237 21.67 -4.29 9.62
C ARG A 237 22.04 -5.43 8.68
N PHE A 238 21.22 -5.73 7.70
CA PHE A 238 21.34 -6.95 6.87
C PHE A 238 21.71 -6.66 5.41
N GLY A 239 21.59 -5.40 4.99
CA GLY A 239 21.69 -5.01 3.58
C GLY A 239 20.39 -5.22 2.80
N VAL A 240 20.28 -4.53 1.65
CA VAL A 240 19.07 -4.48 0.83
C VAL A 240 18.63 -5.88 0.36
N ALA A 241 19.55 -6.68 -0.16
CA ALA A 241 19.22 -7.98 -0.76
C ALA A 241 18.62 -8.95 0.27
N GLN A 242 19.21 -9.05 1.47
CA GLN A 242 18.72 -9.93 2.52
C GLN A 242 17.40 -9.42 3.10
N THR A 243 17.24 -8.10 3.28
CA THR A 243 15.97 -7.50 3.72
C THR A 243 14.85 -7.80 2.74
N LEU A 244 15.07 -7.62 1.44
CA LEU A 244 14.07 -7.95 0.42
C LEU A 244 13.73 -9.44 0.42
N GLN A 245 14.72 -10.33 0.57
CA GLN A 245 14.48 -11.77 0.68
C GLN A 245 13.59 -12.10 1.88
N GLN A 246 13.87 -11.56 3.06
CA GLN A 246 13.07 -11.76 4.26
C GLN A 246 11.63 -11.25 4.09
N ILE A 247 11.45 -10.07 3.49
CA ILE A 247 10.13 -9.51 3.17
C ILE A 247 9.36 -10.44 2.24
N HIS A 248 9.98 -10.95 1.18
CA HIS A 248 9.31 -11.85 0.24
C HIS A 248 8.96 -13.21 0.84
N GLN A 249 9.81 -13.76 1.70
CA GLN A 249 9.60 -15.04 2.37
C GLN A 249 8.47 -15.01 3.39
N SER A 250 8.30 -13.87 4.08
CA SER A 250 7.24 -13.69 5.09
C SER A 250 5.95 -13.09 4.53
N ALA A 251 5.88 -12.79 3.23
CA ALA A 251 4.69 -12.24 2.61
C ALA A 251 3.54 -13.26 2.59
N GLU A 252 2.39 -12.89 3.15
CA GLU A 252 1.23 -13.76 3.36
C GLU A 252 -0.06 -13.10 2.87
N ARG A 253 -0.96 -13.90 2.29
CA ARG A 253 -2.32 -13.49 1.88
C ARG A 253 -3.42 -14.04 2.76
N SER A 254 -3.13 -15.12 3.48
CA SER A 254 -4.12 -15.76 4.34
C SER A 254 -4.44 -14.86 5.53
N LYS A 255 -5.68 -14.39 5.61
CA LYS A 255 -6.14 -13.56 6.73
C LYS A 255 -5.84 -14.21 8.08
N ILE A 256 -6.02 -15.53 8.21
CA ILE A 256 -5.77 -16.27 9.44
C ILE A 256 -4.29 -16.18 9.82
N LYS A 257 -3.39 -16.42 8.88
CA LYS A 257 -1.95 -16.36 9.13
C LYS A 257 -1.48 -14.94 9.44
N ILE A 258 -2.02 -13.94 8.73
CA ILE A 258 -1.76 -12.51 9.01
C ILE A 258 -2.19 -12.17 10.43
N GLU A 259 -3.38 -12.57 10.86
CA GLU A 259 -3.87 -12.34 12.22
C GLU A 259 -2.99 -13.04 13.29
N MET A 260 -2.48 -14.24 12.98
CA MET A 260 -1.54 -14.92 13.88
C MET A 260 -0.21 -14.15 13.98
N ALA A 261 0.34 -13.67 12.86
CA ALA A 261 1.56 -12.88 12.84
C ALA A 261 1.36 -11.53 13.56
N LYS A 262 0.22 -10.85 13.34
CA LYS A 262 -0.16 -9.62 14.04
C LYS A 262 -0.22 -9.83 15.55
N LYS A 263 -0.82 -10.94 16.02
CA LYS A 263 -0.86 -11.28 17.47
C LYS A 263 0.52 -11.54 18.06
N ARG A 264 1.46 -12.10 17.28
CA ARG A 264 2.86 -12.25 17.72
C ARG A 264 3.50 -10.86 17.88
N LEU A 265 3.38 -10.01 16.88
CA LEU A 265 3.87 -8.63 16.92
C LEU A 265 3.33 -7.87 18.15
N MET A 266 2.03 -7.97 18.44
CA MET A 266 1.40 -7.32 19.60
C MET A 266 1.96 -7.75 20.97
N ARG A 267 2.64 -8.90 21.05
CA ARG A 267 3.25 -9.39 22.30
C ARG A 267 4.67 -8.91 22.50
N THR A 268 5.30 -8.46 21.43
CA THR A 268 6.69 -7.98 21.42
C THR A 268 6.80 -6.45 21.47
N VAL A 269 5.72 -5.73 21.21
CA VAL A 269 5.60 -4.26 21.25
C VAL A 269 4.57 -3.85 22.33
#